data_a33fb271b2af519470c820811158a926
#
_entry.id   a33fb271b2af519470c820811158a926
#
_cell.length_a   1.000
_cell.length_b   1.000
_cell.length_c   1.000
_cell.angle_alpha   90.00
_cell.angle_beta   90.00
_cell.angle_gamma   90.00
#
_symmetry.space_group_name_H-M   'P 1'
#
loop_
_entity.id
_entity.type
_entity.pdbx_description
1 polymer ?
#
loop_
_entity_poly.entity_id
_entity_poly.type
_entity_poly.pdbx_seq_one_letter_code
_entity_poly.pdbx_strand_id
1 'polypeptide(L)'
;MTLTRRQFAVTCAMGISAAATTGGISTSRSQTAGPALPTALTLKPGTLVAASAYPDPPFDLIQNGSASGFDIELMRAISARLGVALQPVRYSGGDFNGIFGGLAKRSYDAVISGTTITPERAAIVQFSQPYLEFNQGVAVNRRLTPDVSSVAGLRGLIAGIQSGNTSDFVARRLLAEGAIAGIKYYPYDGIGVALDDLEAGRIGLVIKLFPVISWLVKDRPQLSVAMQVPTHEKLGIAFAKDNDGLCAAVNRALSTLRDNGEFARLQARWFPPSGRP
;
A
#
# COMPACT_ATOMS: atom_id res chain seq x y z
N MET A 1 -0.65 -57.62 -39.39
CA MET A 1 -0.71 -58.81 -38.53
C MET A 1 -1.46 -58.42 -37.30
N THR A 2 -2.75 -58.55 -37.32
CA THR A 2 -3.67 -59.66 -37.00
C THR A 2 -3.69 -60.01 -35.51
N LEU A 3 -4.87 -59.68 -34.87
CA LEU A 3 -5.69 -60.49 -33.96
C LEU A 3 -5.18 -60.59 -32.48
N THR A 4 -5.98 -60.59 -31.42
CA THR A 4 -7.40 -61.03 -31.26
C THR A 4 -7.91 -60.54 -29.90
N ARG A 5 -9.25 -60.36 -29.87
CA ARG A 5 -10.12 -60.24 -28.70
C ARG A 5 -10.07 -61.49 -27.80
N ARG A 6 -10.26 -61.29 -26.49
CA ARG A 6 -11.04 -62.24 -25.68
C ARG A 6 -11.87 -61.48 -24.63
N GLN A 7 -13.19 -61.63 -24.78
CA GLN A 7 -14.21 -61.40 -23.79
C GLN A 7 -14.19 -62.52 -22.76
N PHE A 8 -14.43 -62.16 -21.52
CA PHE A 8 -15.10 -63.09 -20.56
C PHE A 8 -16.09 -62.29 -19.73
N ALA A 9 -17.29 -62.76 -19.74
CA ALA A 9 -18.44 -62.29 -18.97
C ALA A 9 -18.64 -63.14 -17.71
N VAL A 10 -19.56 -62.60 -16.84
CA VAL A 10 -20.33 -63.29 -15.77
C VAL A 10 -19.63 -63.23 -14.39
N THR A 11 -20.19 -62.64 -13.34
CA THR A 11 -21.48 -62.97 -12.71
C THR A 11 -21.88 -61.91 -11.67
N CYS A 12 -23.16 -61.61 -11.57
CA CYS A 12 -23.81 -60.80 -10.52
C CYS A 12 -23.59 -61.38 -9.12
N ALA A 13 -23.30 -60.48 -8.16
CA ALA A 13 -23.67 -60.66 -6.77
C ALA A 13 -24.21 -59.33 -6.21
N MET A 14 -25.47 -59.33 -5.85
CA MET A 14 -26.13 -58.22 -5.13
C MET A 14 -25.55 -58.18 -3.70
N GLY A 15 -24.89 -57.06 -3.39
CA GLY A 15 -24.54 -56.69 -2.02
C GLY A 15 -25.19 -55.37 -1.70
N ILE A 16 -26.21 -55.38 -0.87
CA ILE A 16 -26.82 -54.20 -0.27
C ILE A 16 -25.84 -53.62 0.74
N SER A 17 -25.16 -52.52 0.44
CA SER A 17 -24.40 -51.75 1.41
C SER A 17 -25.09 -50.41 1.65
N ALA A 18 -25.54 -50.25 2.89
CA ALA A 18 -26.11 -49.02 3.40
C ALA A 18 -25.03 -47.91 3.36
N ALA A 19 -25.24 -46.92 2.53
CA ALA A 19 -24.43 -45.69 2.53
C ALA A 19 -24.84 -44.82 3.71
N ALA A 20 -24.00 -44.79 4.74
CA ALA A 20 -24.06 -43.78 5.78
C ALA A 20 -23.59 -42.42 5.19
N THR A 21 -24.54 -41.58 4.88
CA THR A 21 -24.27 -40.17 4.54
C THR A 21 -23.84 -39.45 5.81
N THR A 22 -22.55 -39.34 6.02
CA THR A 22 -21.98 -38.37 6.96
C THR A 22 -22.10 -37.01 6.33
N GLY A 23 -23.19 -36.31 6.64
CA GLY A 23 -23.38 -34.89 6.31
C GLY A 23 -22.31 -34.07 7.03
N GLY A 24 -21.25 -33.70 6.30
CA GLY A 24 -20.29 -32.72 6.74
C GLY A 24 -21.00 -31.36 6.85
N ILE A 25 -21.32 -30.97 8.08
CA ILE A 25 -21.78 -29.59 8.37
C ILE A 25 -20.58 -28.69 8.13
N SER A 26 -20.49 -28.11 6.92
CA SER A 26 -19.65 -26.94 6.68
C SER A 26 -20.20 -25.78 7.51
N THR A 27 -19.65 -25.60 8.70
CA THR A 27 -19.88 -24.38 9.47
C THR A 27 -19.21 -23.21 8.72
N SER A 28 -19.97 -22.60 7.81
CA SER A 28 -19.66 -21.25 7.33
C SER A 28 -19.60 -20.36 8.56
N ARG A 29 -18.36 -20.01 8.96
CA ARG A 29 -18.13 -19.03 10.01
C ARG A 29 -18.67 -17.70 9.51
N SER A 30 -19.93 -17.40 9.85
CA SER A 30 -20.51 -16.05 9.65
C SER A 30 -19.55 -15.06 10.27
N GLN A 31 -18.92 -14.23 9.43
CA GLN A 31 -18.21 -13.05 9.90
C GLN A 31 -19.26 -12.15 10.53
N THR A 32 -19.33 -12.12 11.85
CA THR A 32 -20.19 -11.17 12.56
C THR A 32 -19.72 -9.77 12.19
N ALA A 33 -20.50 -9.10 11.35
CA ALA A 33 -20.36 -7.66 11.13
C ALA A 33 -20.48 -6.99 12.49
N GLY A 34 -19.52 -6.13 12.84
CA GLY A 34 -19.63 -5.29 14.03
C GLY A 34 -20.86 -4.38 13.93
N PRO A 35 -21.23 -3.68 15.00
CA PRO A 35 -22.34 -2.73 14.95
C PRO A 35 -22.09 -1.72 13.84
N ALA A 36 -23.12 -1.53 12.99
CA ALA A 36 -23.05 -0.59 11.87
C ALA A 36 -22.65 0.81 12.36
N LEU A 37 -21.82 1.50 11.57
CA LEU A 37 -21.45 2.89 11.86
C LEU A 37 -22.73 3.75 11.95
N PRO A 38 -22.81 4.64 12.96
CA PRO A 38 -23.82 5.70 12.94
C PRO A 38 -23.72 6.47 11.62
N THR A 39 -24.85 6.66 10.95
CA THR A 39 -24.94 7.36 9.63
C THR A 39 -24.36 8.77 9.65
N ALA A 40 -24.21 9.38 10.82
CA ALA A 40 -23.64 10.71 11.01
C ALA A 40 -22.10 10.79 10.92
N LEU A 41 -21.39 9.66 10.82
CA LEU A 41 -19.91 9.66 10.84
C LEU A 41 -19.27 9.73 9.47
N THR A 42 -20.02 9.50 8.39
CA THR A 42 -19.56 9.59 7.01
C THR A 42 -20.32 10.69 6.26
N LEU A 43 -19.67 11.33 5.31
CA LEU A 43 -20.26 12.38 4.47
C LEU A 43 -21.47 11.88 3.67
N LYS A 44 -21.43 10.60 3.29
CA LYS A 44 -22.49 9.94 2.54
C LYS A 44 -22.99 8.75 3.36
N PRO A 45 -24.27 8.72 3.77
CA PRO A 45 -24.82 7.63 4.55
C PRO A 45 -24.50 6.25 3.94
N GLY A 46 -23.99 5.32 4.75
CA GLY A 46 -23.65 3.96 4.31
C GLY A 46 -22.44 3.84 3.39
N THR A 47 -21.68 4.92 3.16
CA THR A 47 -20.52 4.92 2.28
C THR A 47 -19.35 5.63 2.94
N LEU A 48 -18.19 4.96 2.97
CA LEU A 48 -16.92 5.55 3.37
C LEU A 48 -16.17 5.99 2.12
N VAL A 49 -16.02 7.29 1.91
CA VAL A 49 -15.28 7.87 0.79
C VAL A 49 -13.83 8.02 1.20
N ALA A 50 -12.91 7.29 0.55
CA ALA A 50 -11.49 7.32 0.87
C ALA A 50 -10.65 7.78 -0.32
N ALA A 51 -9.84 8.82 -0.11
CA ALA A 51 -8.93 9.33 -1.13
C ALA A 51 -7.56 8.67 -1.05
N SER A 52 -6.99 8.38 -2.23
CA SER A 52 -5.62 7.93 -2.44
C SER A 52 -5.00 8.64 -3.64
N ALA A 53 -3.69 8.82 -3.61
CA ALA A 53 -2.94 9.53 -4.63
C ALA A 53 -2.27 8.57 -5.63
N TYR A 54 -3.09 7.80 -6.35
CA TYR A 54 -2.62 6.80 -7.33
C TYR A 54 -1.70 7.38 -8.40
N PRO A 55 -0.68 6.62 -8.87
CA PRO A 55 -0.25 5.30 -8.41
C PRO A 55 0.91 5.42 -7.40
N ASP A 56 0.81 4.74 -6.28
CA ASP A 56 1.90 4.57 -5.31
C ASP A 56 2.00 3.10 -4.87
N PRO A 57 2.31 2.17 -5.81
CA PRO A 57 2.37 0.75 -5.51
C PRO A 57 3.45 0.43 -4.46
N PRO A 58 3.25 -0.57 -3.61
CA PRO A 58 2.15 -1.52 -3.54
C PRO A 58 0.94 -1.05 -2.70
N PHE A 59 0.93 0.21 -2.23
CA PHE A 59 -0.15 0.74 -1.37
C PHE A 59 -1.43 1.00 -2.17
N ASP A 60 -1.32 1.74 -3.27
CA ASP A 60 -2.44 2.07 -4.13
C ASP A 60 -2.02 2.09 -5.62
N LEU A 61 -2.80 1.44 -6.45
CA LEU A 61 -2.59 1.34 -7.89
C LEU A 61 -3.92 1.09 -8.60
N ILE A 62 -3.94 1.30 -9.91
CA ILE A 62 -5.05 0.88 -10.75
C ILE A 62 -4.66 -0.44 -11.44
N GLN A 63 -5.44 -1.48 -11.21
CA GLN A 63 -5.26 -2.78 -11.82
C GLN A 63 -6.57 -3.20 -12.49
N ASN A 64 -6.51 -3.51 -13.78
CA ASN A 64 -7.69 -3.85 -14.58
C ASN A 64 -8.83 -2.80 -14.48
N GLY A 65 -8.47 -1.52 -14.49
CA GLY A 65 -9.40 -0.41 -14.37
C GLY A 65 -10.00 -0.17 -12.97
N SER A 66 -9.56 -0.93 -11.97
CA SER A 66 -10.07 -0.85 -10.59
C SER A 66 -8.96 -0.47 -9.62
N ALA A 67 -9.34 0.25 -8.55
CA ALA A 67 -8.44 0.56 -7.45
C ALA A 67 -8.03 -0.73 -6.70
N SER A 68 -6.74 -0.91 -6.51
CA SER A 68 -6.10 -2.07 -5.88
C SER A 68 -4.90 -1.62 -5.04
N GLY A 69 -4.27 -2.53 -4.31
CA GLY A 69 -3.16 -2.25 -3.43
C GLY A 69 -3.48 -2.52 -1.96
N PHE A 70 -2.44 -2.53 -1.14
CA PHE A 70 -2.58 -2.83 0.28
C PHE A 70 -3.58 -1.89 0.97
N ASP A 71 -3.43 -0.58 0.76
CA ASP A 71 -4.26 0.44 1.41
C ASP A 71 -5.73 0.33 0.97
N ILE A 72 -5.96 0.05 -0.30
CA ILE A 72 -7.32 -0.13 -0.84
C ILE A 72 -7.97 -1.40 -0.27
N GLU A 73 -7.22 -2.51 -0.19
CA GLU A 73 -7.74 -3.76 0.40
C GLU A 73 -7.96 -3.61 1.90
N LEU A 74 -7.07 -2.91 2.61
CA LEU A 74 -7.23 -2.60 4.03
C LEU A 74 -8.50 -1.77 4.27
N MET A 75 -8.74 -0.72 3.47
CA MET A 75 -9.95 0.10 3.60
C MET A 75 -11.22 -0.69 3.24
N ARG A 76 -11.17 -1.64 2.30
CA ARG A 76 -12.30 -2.55 2.03
C ARG A 76 -12.61 -3.41 3.25
N ALA A 77 -11.59 -4.00 3.87
CA ALA A 77 -11.75 -4.81 5.07
C ALA A 77 -12.29 -3.98 6.24
N ILE A 78 -11.79 -2.77 6.44
CA ILE A 78 -12.30 -1.82 7.44
C ILE A 78 -13.76 -1.47 7.15
N SER A 79 -14.10 -1.05 5.93
CA SER A 79 -15.47 -0.67 5.54
C SER A 79 -16.46 -1.81 5.75
N ALA A 80 -16.08 -3.05 5.42
CA ALA A 80 -16.90 -4.24 5.67
C ALA A 80 -17.18 -4.44 7.17
N ARG A 81 -16.19 -4.19 8.05
CA ARG A 81 -16.36 -4.26 9.52
C ARG A 81 -17.26 -3.15 10.07
N LEU A 82 -17.26 -2.02 9.41
CA LEU A 82 -18.10 -0.87 9.76
C LEU A 82 -19.51 -0.95 9.16
N GLY A 83 -19.80 -1.96 8.33
CA GLY A 83 -21.10 -2.13 7.69
C GLY A 83 -21.40 -1.06 6.63
N VAL A 84 -20.36 -0.49 5.98
CA VAL A 84 -20.50 0.53 4.94
C VAL A 84 -19.79 0.11 3.65
N ALA A 85 -20.24 0.66 2.51
CA ALA A 85 -19.54 0.49 1.24
C ALA A 85 -18.28 1.36 1.21
N LEU A 86 -17.19 0.89 0.55
CA LEU A 86 -16.03 1.72 0.24
C LEU A 86 -16.21 2.39 -1.12
N GLN A 87 -16.00 3.71 -1.18
CA GLN A 87 -15.86 4.48 -2.41
C GLN A 87 -14.44 5.05 -2.49
N PRO A 88 -13.50 4.40 -3.23
CA PRO A 88 -12.18 4.97 -3.47
C PRO A 88 -12.28 6.19 -4.39
N VAL A 89 -11.50 7.23 -4.08
CA VAL A 89 -11.41 8.46 -4.87
C VAL A 89 -9.95 8.74 -5.18
N ARG A 90 -9.65 9.08 -6.45
CA ARG A 90 -8.31 9.49 -6.84
C ARG A 90 -8.06 10.95 -6.51
N TYR A 91 -6.96 11.21 -5.78
CA TYR A 91 -6.37 12.54 -5.71
C TYR A 91 -5.40 12.74 -6.88
N SER A 92 -5.45 13.91 -7.53
CA SER A 92 -4.65 14.21 -8.73
C SER A 92 -3.92 15.55 -8.62
N GLY A 93 -3.60 16.01 -7.42
CA GLY A 93 -2.80 17.22 -7.20
C GLY A 93 -1.32 17.00 -7.46
N GLY A 94 -0.60 18.08 -7.86
CA GLY A 94 0.83 18.05 -8.11
C GLY A 94 1.71 18.00 -6.85
N ASP A 95 1.12 18.14 -5.65
CA ASP A 95 1.77 18.03 -4.34
C ASP A 95 0.95 17.10 -3.45
N PHE A 96 1.62 16.12 -2.83
CA PHE A 96 0.93 15.12 -1.99
C PHE A 96 0.17 15.75 -0.81
N ASN A 97 0.73 16.79 -0.18
CA ASN A 97 0.09 17.38 0.99
C ASN A 97 -1.24 18.08 0.67
N GLY A 98 -1.48 18.42 -0.60
CA GLY A 98 -2.77 18.94 -1.04
C GLY A 98 -3.96 18.00 -0.81
N ILE A 99 -3.71 16.68 -0.68
CA ILE A 99 -4.73 15.68 -0.39
C ILE A 99 -5.43 15.94 0.95
N PHE A 100 -4.74 16.48 1.95
CA PHE A 100 -5.34 16.77 3.26
C PHE A 100 -6.36 17.91 3.21
N GLY A 101 -6.21 18.83 2.26
CA GLY A 101 -7.18 19.90 2.03
C GLY A 101 -8.59 19.41 1.69
N GLY A 102 -8.70 18.24 1.08
CA GLY A 102 -10.00 17.63 0.78
C GLY A 102 -10.75 17.13 2.02
N LEU A 103 -10.03 16.75 3.09
CA LEU A 103 -10.65 16.40 4.39
C LEU A 103 -11.30 17.65 5.03
N ALA A 104 -10.58 18.77 5.04
CA ALA A 104 -11.09 20.02 5.56
C ALA A 104 -12.29 20.53 4.75
N LYS A 105 -12.29 20.32 3.43
CA LYS A 105 -13.39 20.68 2.51
C LYS A 105 -14.52 19.67 2.49
N ARG A 106 -14.44 18.59 3.26
CA ARG A 106 -15.44 17.51 3.28
C ARG A 106 -15.67 16.88 1.89
N SER A 107 -14.62 16.75 1.08
CA SER A 107 -14.67 16.08 -0.24
C SER A 107 -14.62 14.56 -0.10
N TYR A 108 -14.05 14.05 0.99
CA TYR A 108 -13.95 12.63 1.36
C TYR A 108 -13.80 12.50 2.87
N ASP A 109 -14.07 11.30 3.38
CA ASP A 109 -14.07 10.99 4.82
C ASP A 109 -12.67 10.67 5.34
N ALA A 110 -11.84 10.04 4.51
CA ALA A 110 -10.53 9.55 4.90
C ALA A 110 -9.49 9.69 3.76
N VAL A 111 -8.22 9.72 4.14
CA VAL A 111 -7.06 9.60 3.23
C VAL A 111 -6.24 8.39 3.64
N ILE A 112 -5.96 7.50 2.69
CA ILE A 112 -5.05 6.37 2.83
C ILE A 112 -4.24 6.21 1.53
N SER A 113 -2.92 6.39 1.60
CA SER A 113 -2.02 6.36 0.43
C SER A 113 -0.56 6.30 0.90
N GLY A 114 -0.18 5.23 1.61
CA GLY A 114 1.14 5.14 2.21
C GLY A 114 1.46 6.36 3.09
N THR A 115 0.46 6.93 3.76
CA THR A 115 0.52 8.26 4.34
C THR A 115 1.30 8.28 5.64
N THR A 116 2.49 8.88 5.64
CA THR A 116 3.32 9.03 6.83
C THR A 116 2.70 10.02 7.81
N ILE A 117 2.62 9.63 9.08
CA ILE A 117 2.25 10.49 10.20
C ILE A 117 3.43 11.41 10.48
N THR A 118 3.26 12.73 10.30
CA THR A 118 4.26 13.74 10.69
C THR A 118 3.61 14.79 11.60
N PRO A 119 4.40 15.51 12.42
CA PRO A 119 3.88 16.59 13.26
C PRO A 119 3.12 17.64 12.46
N GLU A 120 3.62 18.03 11.29
CA GLU A 120 3.02 19.04 10.42
C GLU A 120 1.66 18.56 9.90
N ARG A 121 1.56 17.30 9.46
CA ARG A 121 0.31 16.70 9.02
C ARG A 121 -0.67 16.52 10.17
N ALA A 122 -0.18 16.04 11.33
CA ALA A 122 -0.98 15.87 12.53
C ALA A 122 -1.52 17.20 13.10
N ALA A 123 -0.90 18.34 12.78
CA ALA A 123 -1.42 19.65 13.14
C ALA A 123 -2.73 19.98 12.40
N ILE A 124 -2.92 19.50 11.18
CA ILE A 124 -4.07 19.85 10.32
C ILE A 124 -5.09 18.74 10.11
N VAL A 125 -4.72 17.47 10.38
CA VAL A 125 -5.61 16.30 10.30
C VAL A 125 -5.47 15.44 11.54
N GLN A 126 -6.44 14.53 11.75
CA GLN A 126 -6.35 13.47 12.74
C GLN A 126 -5.89 12.18 12.06
N PHE A 127 -5.03 11.40 12.73
CA PHE A 127 -4.59 10.10 12.24
C PHE A 127 -5.17 8.94 13.06
N SER A 128 -5.36 7.81 12.39
CA SER A 128 -5.55 6.52 13.05
C SER A 128 -4.30 6.12 13.86
N GLN A 129 -4.42 5.02 14.63
CA GLN A 129 -3.23 4.28 15.06
C GLN A 129 -2.39 3.91 13.83
N PRO A 130 -1.04 3.94 13.95
CA PRO A 130 -0.17 3.50 12.87
C PRO A 130 -0.51 2.07 12.43
N TYR A 131 -0.62 1.84 11.13
CA TYR A 131 -0.89 0.49 10.62
C TYR A 131 0.36 -0.23 10.09
N LEU A 132 1.35 0.51 9.57
CA LEU A 132 2.66 0.01 9.12
C LEU A 132 3.77 0.98 9.51
N GLU A 133 5.02 0.50 9.45
CA GLU A 133 6.22 1.29 9.62
C GLU A 133 7.24 0.89 8.55
N PHE A 134 7.84 1.88 7.88
CA PHE A 134 8.87 1.66 6.87
C PHE A 134 9.96 2.74 6.92
N ASN A 135 11.10 2.44 6.28
CA ASN A 135 12.18 3.37 6.04
C ASN A 135 12.05 4.02 4.65
N GLN A 136 12.82 5.06 4.40
CA GLN A 136 13.04 5.57 3.05
C GLN A 136 14.07 4.68 2.33
N GLY A 137 13.85 4.46 1.02
CA GLY A 137 14.77 3.76 0.13
C GLY A 137 15.44 4.73 -0.84
N VAL A 138 16.68 4.45 -1.21
CA VAL A 138 17.46 5.20 -2.19
C VAL A 138 17.68 4.34 -3.42
N ALA A 139 17.07 4.71 -4.54
CA ALA A 139 17.30 4.08 -5.83
C ALA A 139 18.40 4.80 -6.61
N VAL A 140 19.22 4.04 -7.31
CA VAL A 140 20.32 4.52 -8.15
C VAL A 140 20.37 3.75 -9.48
N ASN A 141 21.08 4.30 -10.46
CA ASN A 141 21.42 3.58 -11.69
C ASN A 141 22.72 2.78 -11.47
N ARG A 142 22.63 1.45 -11.47
CA ARG A 142 23.76 0.53 -11.19
C ARG A 142 24.93 0.67 -12.16
N ARG A 143 24.67 1.16 -13.40
CA ARG A 143 25.71 1.33 -14.40
C ARG A 143 26.48 2.63 -14.21
N LEU A 144 25.78 3.67 -13.74
CA LEU A 144 26.35 5.01 -13.57
C LEU A 144 26.95 5.22 -12.19
N THR A 145 26.38 4.55 -11.18
CA THR A 145 26.78 4.67 -9.76
C THR A 145 26.86 3.29 -9.10
N PRO A 146 27.76 2.37 -9.58
CA PRO A 146 27.82 0.97 -9.14
C PRO A 146 28.21 0.83 -7.66
N ASP A 147 28.97 1.78 -7.12
CA ASP A 147 29.59 1.68 -5.77
C ASP A 147 28.73 2.34 -4.68
N VAL A 148 27.55 2.87 -5.02
CA VAL A 148 26.67 3.46 -4.03
C VAL A 148 26.01 2.36 -3.18
N SER A 149 26.46 2.28 -1.92
CA SER A 149 25.91 1.37 -0.89
C SER A 149 25.75 2.06 0.47
N SER A 150 26.15 3.33 0.57
CA SER A 150 26.10 4.12 1.79
C SER A 150 25.91 5.60 1.48
N VAL A 151 25.60 6.40 2.52
CA VAL A 151 25.45 7.86 2.40
C VAL A 151 26.71 8.52 1.82
N ALA A 152 27.90 8.02 2.15
CA ALA A 152 29.15 8.56 1.62
C ALA A 152 29.26 8.45 0.09
N GLY A 153 28.67 7.41 -0.51
CA GLY A 153 28.64 7.22 -1.97
C GLY A 153 27.69 8.16 -2.71
N LEU A 154 26.85 8.92 -2.00
CA LEU A 154 25.90 9.86 -2.62
C LEU A 154 26.53 11.22 -2.95
N ARG A 155 27.78 11.45 -2.51
CA ARG A 155 28.45 12.75 -2.68
C ARG A 155 28.52 13.17 -4.17
N GLY A 156 28.12 14.40 -4.44
CA GLY A 156 28.09 14.93 -5.80
C GLY A 156 26.86 14.56 -6.62
N LEU A 157 25.97 13.70 -6.12
CA LEU A 157 24.75 13.30 -6.82
C LEU A 157 23.61 14.27 -6.55
N ILE A 158 22.72 14.40 -7.53
CA ILE A 158 21.46 15.16 -7.42
C ILE A 158 20.33 14.18 -7.08
N ALA A 159 19.55 14.48 -6.03
CA ALA A 159 18.40 13.68 -5.63
C ALA A 159 17.13 14.11 -6.36
N GLY A 160 16.39 13.16 -6.94
CA GLY A 160 15.02 13.34 -7.44
C GLY A 160 13.99 13.10 -6.35
N ILE A 161 13.11 14.06 -6.10
CA ILE A 161 12.12 14.07 -5.03
C ILE A 161 10.75 14.45 -5.57
N GLN A 162 9.70 13.73 -5.19
CA GLN A 162 8.32 14.14 -5.46
C GLN A 162 7.86 15.19 -4.44
N SER A 163 7.16 16.22 -4.93
CA SER A 163 6.61 17.29 -4.10
C SER A 163 5.63 16.77 -3.06
N GLY A 164 5.78 17.25 -1.82
CA GLY A 164 4.93 16.88 -0.68
C GLY A 164 5.22 15.53 -0.02
N ASN A 165 6.19 14.76 -0.53
CA ASN A 165 6.60 13.50 0.10
C ASN A 165 7.59 13.73 1.25
N THR A 166 7.58 12.81 2.23
CA THR A 166 8.51 12.82 3.38
C THR A 166 9.96 12.57 3.00
N SER A 167 10.22 11.99 1.82
CA SER A 167 11.56 11.91 1.23
C SER A 167 12.26 13.26 1.10
N ASP A 168 11.50 14.38 1.03
CA ASP A 168 12.05 15.74 1.03
C ASP A 168 12.82 16.05 2.32
N PHE A 169 12.33 15.60 3.48
CA PHE A 169 13.05 15.78 4.76
C PHE A 169 14.41 15.08 4.75
N VAL A 170 14.47 13.87 4.17
CA VAL A 170 15.72 13.13 4.02
C VAL A 170 16.66 13.84 3.06
N ALA A 171 16.16 14.25 1.90
CA ALA A 171 16.97 14.93 0.88
C ALA A 171 17.54 16.25 1.39
N ARG A 172 16.74 17.08 2.07
CA ARG A 172 17.20 18.34 2.67
C ARG A 172 18.24 18.13 3.74
N ARG A 173 18.09 17.11 4.58
CA ARG A 173 19.11 16.74 5.57
C ARG A 173 20.41 16.34 4.89
N LEU A 174 20.37 15.45 3.90
CA LEU A 174 21.55 15.02 3.14
C LEU A 174 22.22 16.18 2.41
N LEU A 175 21.45 17.13 1.89
CA LEU A 175 21.98 18.35 1.27
C LEU A 175 22.68 19.24 2.29
N ALA A 176 22.08 19.46 3.45
CA ALA A 176 22.65 20.27 4.53
C ALA A 176 23.95 19.66 5.09
N GLU A 177 24.03 18.32 5.11
CA GLU A 177 25.24 17.57 5.51
C GLU A 177 26.31 17.50 4.39
N GLY A 178 26.04 18.05 3.20
CA GLY A 178 26.93 17.98 2.02
C GLY A 178 27.07 16.56 1.47
N ALA A 179 26.15 15.67 1.80
CA ALA A 179 26.13 14.28 1.32
C ALA A 179 25.60 14.15 -0.11
N ILE A 180 24.79 15.11 -0.59
CA ILE A 180 24.33 15.21 -1.98
C ILE A 180 24.63 16.61 -2.52
N ALA A 181 24.66 16.77 -3.84
CA ALA A 181 24.96 18.07 -4.49
C ALA A 181 23.74 18.97 -4.69
N GLY A 182 22.53 18.40 -4.71
CA GLY A 182 21.32 19.16 -4.95
C GLY A 182 20.05 18.30 -4.94
N ILE A 183 18.91 18.97 -5.07
CA ILE A 183 17.59 18.34 -5.13
C ILE A 183 16.88 18.83 -6.39
N LYS A 184 16.33 17.91 -7.18
CA LYS A 184 15.41 18.18 -8.27
C LYS A 184 14.02 17.71 -7.88
N TYR A 185 13.07 18.64 -7.84
CA TYR A 185 11.68 18.34 -7.53
C TYR A 185 10.89 17.92 -8.77
N TYR A 186 10.02 16.97 -8.60
CA TYR A 186 9.04 16.49 -9.56
C TYR A 186 7.63 16.64 -8.98
N PRO A 187 6.60 16.92 -9.79
CA PRO A 187 5.23 16.88 -9.32
C PRO A 187 4.91 15.46 -8.80
N TYR A 188 3.88 15.34 -7.96
CA TYR A 188 3.58 14.06 -7.31
C TYR A 188 3.28 12.94 -8.32
N ASP A 189 2.59 13.23 -9.42
CA ASP A 189 2.34 12.29 -10.52
C ASP A 189 3.55 12.04 -11.43
N GLY A 190 4.67 12.74 -11.20
CA GLY A 190 5.87 12.72 -12.04
C GLY A 190 6.92 11.66 -11.65
N ILE A 191 6.58 10.63 -10.84
CA ILE A 191 7.58 9.62 -10.43
C ILE A 191 8.19 8.85 -11.61
N GLY A 192 7.40 8.60 -12.64
CA GLY A 192 7.90 7.97 -13.88
C GLY A 192 9.00 8.79 -14.53
N VAL A 193 8.79 10.11 -14.65
CA VAL A 193 9.78 11.05 -15.20
C VAL A 193 11.05 11.09 -14.34
N ALA A 194 10.91 11.04 -13.01
CA ALA A 194 12.06 10.99 -12.10
C ALA A 194 12.90 9.73 -12.32
N LEU A 195 12.25 8.57 -12.52
CA LEU A 195 12.95 7.32 -12.79
C LEU A 195 13.59 7.29 -14.19
N ASP A 196 12.95 7.89 -15.19
CA ASP A 196 13.53 8.06 -16.54
C ASP A 196 14.75 9.00 -16.52
N ASP A 197 14.70 10.06 -15.69
CA ASP A 197 15.84 10.93 -15.45
C ASP A 197 16.99 10.19 -14.73
N LEU A 198 16.66 9.30 -13.81
CA LEU A 198 17.64 8.46 -13.11
C LEU A 198 18.29 7.45 -14.06
N GLU A 199 17.53 6.80 -14.94
CA GLU A 199 18.06 5.90 -15.96
C GLU A 199 18.99 6.61 -16.94
N ALA A 200 18.61 7.82 -17.34
CA ALA A 200 19.39 8.65 -18.26
C ALA A 200 20.60 9.38 -17.60
N GLY A 201 20.77 9.26 -16.27
CA GLY A 201 21.84 9.94 -15.54
C GLY A 201 21.65 11.46 -15.38
N ARG A 202 20.46 11.99 -15.63
CA ARG A 202 20.15 13.41 -15.40
C ARG A 202 20.00 13.76 -13.92
N ILE A 203 19.75 12.77 -13.08
CA ILE A 203 19.86 12.80 -11.62
C ILE A 203 20.60 11.54 -11.17
N GLY A 204 21.16 11.55 -9.95
CA GLY A 204 22.00 10.46 -9.44
C GLY A 204 21.25 9.47 -8.54
N LEU A 205 20.16 9.90 -7.92
CA LEU A 205 19.35 9.06 -7.03
C LEU A 205 17.89 9.54 -6.97
N VAL A 206 17.00 8.64 -6.57
CA VAL A 206 15.61 8.94 -6.19
C VAL A 206 15.39 8.41 -4.78
N ILE A 207 14.81 9.24 -3.91
CA ILE A 207 14.43 8.84 -2.55
C ILE A 207 12.92 8.73 -2.46
N LYS A 208 12.43 7.59 -1.96
CA LYS A 208 11.01 7.35 -1.73
C LYS A 208 10.83 6.25 -0.68
N LEU A 209 9.64 6.17 -0.08
CA LEU A 209 9.31 5.11 0.87
C LEU A 209 9.74 3.74 0.32
N PHE A 210 10.47 2.95 1.11
CA PHE A 210 11.18 1.76 0.64
C PHE A 210 10.31 0.76 -0.15
N PRO A 211 9.09 0.39 0.29
CA PRO A 211 8.27 -0.53 -0.49
C PRO A 211 7.90 0.03 -1.86
N VAL A 212 7.67 1.35 -1.95
CA VAL A 212 7.27 1.99 -3.20
C VAL A 212 8.42 2.01 -4.19
N ILE A 213 9.59 2.49 -3.76
CA ILE A 213 10.74 2.55 -4.67
C ILE A 213 11.19 1.15 -5.10
N SER A 214 11.12 0.15 -4.20
CA SER A 214 11.42 -1.25 -4.52
C SER A 214 10.49 -1.80 -5.58
N TRP A 215 9.19 -1.48 -5.47
CA TRP A 215 8.21 -1.88 -6.49
C TRP A 215 8.46 -1.19 -7.84
N LEU A 216 8.73 0.10 -7.82
CA LEU A 216 8.89 0.89 -9.04
C LEU A 216 10.13 0.53 -9.85
N VAL A 217 11.21 0.07 -9.19
CA VAL A 217 12.46 -0.30 -9.89
C VAL A 217 12.54 -1.78 -10.27
N LYS A 218 11.62 -2.63 -9.82
CA LYS A 218 11.70 -4.09 -10.06
C LYS A 218 11.76 -4.49 -11.53
N ASP A 219 11.06 -3.74 -12.38
CA ASP A 219 10.97 -3.98 -13.82
C ASP A 219 11.89 -3.04 -14.63
N ARG A 220 12.82 -2.34 -13.96
CA ARG A 220 13.80 -1.44 -14.54
C ARG A 220 15.23 -2.00 -14.30
N PRO A 221 15.79 -2.80 -15.22
CA PRO A 221 17.02 -3.58 -14.98
C PRO A 221 18.26 -2.73 -14.69
N GLN A 222 18.26 -1.44 -15.07
CA GLN A 222 19.37 -0.54 -14.78
C GLN A 222 19.28 0.08 -13.37
N LEU A 223 18.11 0.06 -12.75
CA LEU A 223 17.88 0.65 -11.45
C LEU A 223 17.91 -0.39 -10.33
N SER A 224 18.29 0.03 -9.15
CA SER A 224 18.16 -0.78 -7.92
C SER A 224 18.01 0.11 -6.71
N VAL A 225 17.42 -0.42 -5.65
CA VAL A 225 17.52 0.18 -4.33
C VAL A 225 18.90 -0.14 -3.77
N ALA A 226 19.74 0.89 -3.66
CA ALA A 226 21.12 0.75 -3.19
C ALA A 226 21.20 0.62 -1.66
N MET A 227 20.30 1.32 -0.94
CA MET A 227 20.26 1.30 0.53
C MET A 227 18.93 1.80 1.06
N GLN A 228 18.69 1.58 2.35
CA GLN A 228 17.63 2.23 3.10
C GLN A 228 18.23 3.30 4.02
N VAL A 229 17.50 4.39 4.20
CA VAL A 229 17.75 5.40 5.22
C VAL A 229 16.79 5.15 6.36
N PRO A 230 17.26 4.83 7.58
CA PRO A 230 16.39 4.57 8.72
C PRO A 230 15.62 5.84 9.11
N THR A 231 14.33 5.86 8.81
CA THR A 231 13.41 6.96 9.13
C THR A 231 12.29 6.52 10.05
N HIS A 232 12.03 5.21 10.14
CA HIS A 232 10.98 4.63 10.99
C HIS A 232 9.63 5.32 10.79
N GLU A 233 9.26 5.57 9.54
CA GLU A 233 8.04 6.28 9.20
C GLU A 233 6.81 5.44 9.49
N LYS A 234 5.98 5.93 10.41
CA LYS A 234 4.70 5.32 10.76
C LYS A 234 3.61 5.78 9.81
N LEU A 235 2.91 4.85 9.19
CA LEU A 235 1.82 5.12 8.26
C LEU A 235 0.49 5.08 8.98
N GLY A 236 -0.38 6.06 8.69
CA GLY A 236 -1.70 6.18 9.29
C GLY A 236 -2.77 6.59 8.28
N ILE A 237 -4.02 6.31 8.62
CA ILE A 237 -5.20 6.79 7.89
C ILE A 237 -5.54 8.16 8.44
N ALA A 238 -5.66 9.17 7.57
CA ALA A 238 -5.97 10.53 7.98
C ALA A 238 -7.47 10.85 7.84
N PHE A 239 -7.98 11.64 8.76
CA PHE A 239 -9.37 12.10 8.84
C PHE A 239 -9.41 13.61 9.05
N ALA A 240 -10.56 14.23 8.81
CA ALA A 240 -10.79 15.61 9.25
C ALA A 240 -10.55 15.73 10.76
N LYS A 241 -9.99 16.87 11.19
CA LYS A 241 -9.52 17.10 12.56
C LYS A 241 -10.61 16.91 13.63
N ASP A 242 -11.85 17.11 13.26
CA ASP A 242 -13.04 17.05 14.11
C ASP A 242 -13.85 15.75 13.95
N ASN A 243 -13.34 14.74 13.23
CA ASN A 243 -14.04 13.47 13.03
C ASN A 243 -13.50 12.35 13.95
N ASP A 244 -13.52 12.60 15.27
CA ASP A 244 -13.09 11.65 16.31
C ASP A 244 -13.85 10.32 16.23
N GLY A 245 -15.14 10.39 15.93
CA GLY A 245 -16.01 9.22 15.88
C GLY A 245 -15.60 8.22 14.80
N LEU A 246 -15.30 8.70 13.59
CA LEU A 246 -14.86 7.85 12.48
C LEU A 246 -13.45 7.31 12.76
N CYS A 247 -12.53 8.14 13.23
CA CYS A 247 -11.19 7.73 13.61
C CYS A 247 -11.21 6.60 14.65
N ALA A 248 -12.02 6.75 15.72
CA ALA A 248 -12.17 5.73 16.74
C ALA A 248 -12.78 4.43 16.19
N ALA A 249 -13.77 4.52 15.30
CA ALA A 249 -14.39 3.37 14.67
C ALA A 249 -13.40 2.61 13.77
N VAL A 250 -12.61 3.32 12.97
CA VAL A 250 -11.56 2.75 12.13
C VAL A 250 -10.47 2.09 12.98
N ASN A 251 -10.05 2.71 14.09
CA ASN A 251 -9.07 2.12 15.00
C ASN A 251 -9.57 0.80 15.61
N ARG A 252 -10.85 0.71 15.99
CA ARG A 252 -11.44 -0.56 16.47
C ARG A 252 -11.47 -1.62 15.38
N ALA A 253 -11.81 -1.23 14.14
CA ALA A 253 -11.77 -2.16 13.00
C ALA A 253 -10.35 -2.65 12.72
N LEU A 254 -9.33 -1.77 12.75
CA LEU A 254 -7.92 -2.13 12.61
C LEU A 254 -7.47 -3.13 13.68
N SER A 255 -7.84 -2.91 14.95
CA SER A 255 -7.54 -3.87 16.03
C SER A 255 -8.17 -5.24 15.74
N THR A 256 -9.45 -5.26 15.37
CA THR A 256 -10.15 -6.51 15.02
C THR A 256 -9.48 -7.26 13.85
N LEU A 257 -9.02 -6.53 12.81
CA LEU A 257 -8.33 -7.13 11.68
C LEU A 257 -6.95 -7.71 12.07
N ARG A 258 -6.29 -7.12 13.05
CA ARG A 258 -5.04 -7.64 13.62
C ARG A 258 -5.30 -8.90 14.44
N ASP A 259 -6.26 -8.85 15.34
CA ASP A 259 -6.58 -9.95 16.27
C ASP A 259 -7.03 -11.22 15.55
N ASN A 260 -7.73 -11.09 14.43
CA ASN A 260 -8.21 -12.24 13.64
C ASN A 260 -7.24 -12.70 12.53
N GLY A 261 -6.08 -12.05 12.42
CA GLY A 261 -5.03 -12.36 11.44
C GLY A 261 -5.32 -11.92 10.01
N GLU A 262 -6.40 -11.19 9.74
CA GLU A 262 -6.73 -10.68 8.40
C GLU A 262 -5.73 -9.61 7.94
N PHE A 263 -5.32 -8.72 8.86
CA PHE A 263 -4.27 -7.73 8.61
C PHE A 263 -2.95 -8.41 8.22
N ALA A 264 -2.53 -9.45 8.94
CA ALA A 264 -1.29 -10.18 8.64
C ALA A 264 -1.34 -10.86 7.26
N ARG A 265 -2.50 -11.38 6.84
CA ARG A 265 -2.67 -11.95 5.50
C ARG A 265 -2.56 -10.89 4.40
N LEU A 266 -3.15 -9.71 4.60
CA LEU A 266 -3.01 -8.59 3.67
C LEU A 266 -1.55 -8.13 3.58
N GLN A 267 -0.89 -7.98 4.73
CA GLN A 267 0.52 -7.59 4.79
C GLN A 267 1.42 -8.59 4.06
N ALA A 268 1.25 -9.89 4.28
CA ALA A 268 2.04 -10.92 3.62
C ALA A 268 1.84 -10.96 2.11
N ARG A 269 0.64 -10.61 1.62
CA ARG A 269 0.34 -10.54 0.18
C ARG A 269 1.07 -9.41 -0.51
N TRP A 270 1.07 -8.22 0.09
CA TRP A 270 1.57 -7.01 -0.55
C TRP A 270 3.03 -6.70 -0.20
N PHE A 271 3.49 -7.17 0.95
CA PHE A 271 4.85 -7.01 1.45
C PHE A 271 5.42 -8.38 1.85
N PRO A 272 5.66 -9.28 0.88
CA PRO A 272 6.25 -10.57 1.21
C PRO A 272 7.62 -10.35 1.88
N PRO A 273 8.01 -11.20 2.85
CA PRO A 273 9.34 -11.15 3.43
C PRO A 273 10.38 -11.19 2.30
N SER A 274 11.33 -10.28 2.34
CA SER A 274 12.38 -10.12 1.33
C SER A 274 13.18 -11.41 1.23
N GLY A 275 12.87 -12.21 0.27
CA GLY A 275 13.49 -13.50 0.01
C GLY A 275 13.20 -13.98 -1.39
N ARG A 276 13.07 -13.04 -2.34
CA ARG A 276 13.43 -13.19 -3.76
C ARG A 276 13.09 -11.92 -4.53
N PRO A 277 14.03 -11.47 -5.38
CA PRO A 277 13.70 -10.44 -6.34
C PRO A 277 12.63 -10.93 -7.31
#